data_a761796c9fae844a966fb60eaf6b3675
#
_entry.id   a761796c9fae844a966fb60eaf6b3675
#
_cell.length_a   1.000
_cell.length_b   1.000
_cell.length_c   1.000
_cell.angle_alpha   90.00
_cell.angle_beta   90.00
_cell.angle_gamma   90.00
#
_symmetry.space_group_name_H-M   'P 1'
#
loop_
_entity.id
_entity.type
_entity.pdbx_description
1 polymer ?
#
loop_
_entity_poly.entity_id
_entity_poly.type
_entity_poly.pdbx_seq_one_letter_code
_entity_poly.pdbx_strand_id
1 'polypeptide(L)'
;SFFRQLSSWADRAGFFVAGSGSGVVRPAGVPVGVATCWEVIFDRALRQSVRNGAQLLTVPTNNATFDQAMSEQQLAFAKLRAVEHGRYLIVAGTTGISAAIAPDGREMARTAFFSPAYLDVEVGLRSAQTPGTRWAGPLQWFLVAVAVAAIGAAILQNGGFMRQRRNRRRAECPDRGVA
;
A
#
# COMPACT_ATOMS: atom_id res chain seq x y z
N SER A 1 -1.05 25.39 -6.04
CA SER A 1 -0.22 24.19 -6.07
C SER A 1 0.12 23.85 -7.50
N PHE A 2 1.33 23.33 -7.74
CA PHE A 2 1.90 23.04 -9.08
C PHE A 2 0.95 22.20 -9.96
N PHE A 3 0.24 21.22 -9.40
CA PHE A 3 -0.70 20.39 -10.14
C PHE A 3 -1.95 21.12 -10.66
N ARG A 4 -2.35 22.25 -10.06
CA ARG A 4 -3.45 23.06 -10.55
C ARG A 4 -3.13 23.78 -11.87
N GLN A 5 -1.85 24.08 -12.10
CA GLN A 5 -1.40 24.73 -13.36
C GLN A 5 -1.32 23.73 -14.52
N LEU A 6 -1.28 22.42 -14.22
CA LEU A 6 -1.14 21.35 -15.21
C LEU A 6 -2.47 20.79 -15.72
N SER A 7 -3.58 20.98 -15.00
CA SER A 7 -4.87 20.43 -15.40
C SER A 7 -6.05 21.21 -14.85
N SER A 8 -6.89 21.72 -15.74
CA SER A 8 -8.19 22.34 -15.40
C SER A 8 -9.19 21.34 -14.79
N TRP A 9 -8.93 20.03 -14.90
CA TRP A 9 -9.73 18.98 -14.29
C TRP A 9 -9.50 18.85 -12.78
N ALA A 10 -8.35 19.31 -12.28
CA ALA A 10 -8.03 19.28 -10.86
C ALA A 10 -9.00 20.10 -9.99
N ASP A 11 -9.57 21.17 -10.56
CA ASP A 11 -10.55 22.01 -9.87
C ASP A 11 -11.96 21.37 -9.83
N ARG A 12 -12.26 20.43 -10.72
CA ARG A 12 -13.54 19.69 -10.75
C ARG A 12 -13.58 18.53 -9.76
N ALA A 13 -12.43 18.00 -9.36
CA ALA A 13 -12.34 16.88 -8.42
C ALA A 13 -12.73 17.23 -6.98
N GLY A 14 -12.90 18.53 -6.67
CA GLY A 14 -13.15 19.00 -5.32
C GLY A 14 -11.92 18.91 -4.42
N PHE A 15 -12.09 19.29 -3.16
CA PHE A 15 -11.01 19.27 -2.18
C PHE A 15 -11.23 18.14 -1.17
N PHE A 16 -10.41 17.11 -1.24
CA PHE A 16 -10.33 16.12 -0.18
C PHE A 16 -9.29 16.56 0.85
N VAL A 17 -9.72 16.70 2.09
CA VAL A 17 -8.85 16.97 3.23
C VAL A 17 -8.59 15.67 3.96
N ALA A 18 -7.34 15.41 4.31
CA ALA A 18 -7.01 14.22 5.10
C ALA A 18 -7.75 14.25 6.45
N GLY A 19 -8.46 13.18 6.75
CA GLY A 19 -9.13 13.02 8.04
C GLY A 19 -8.12 12.75 9.16
N SER A 20 -8.47 13.15 10.36
CA SER A 20 -7.72 12.84 11.59
C SER A 20 -8.18 11.55 12.28
N GLY A 21 -9.05 10.78 11.66
CA GLY A 21 -9.66 9.58 12.23
C GLY A 21 -8.66 8.44 12.45
N SER A 22 -9.00 7.55 13.40
CA SER A 22 -8.19 6.37 13.73
C SER A 22 -8.23 5.26 12.68
N GLY A 23 -9.09 5.37 11.65
CA GLY A 23 -9.41 4.31 10.71
C GLY A 23 -10.25 3.17 11.33
N VAL A 24 -10.80 3.39 12.54
CA VAL A 24 -11.60 2.40 13.28
C VAL A 24 -12.98 2.97 13.56
N VAL A 25 -14.01 2.23 13.19
CA VAL A 25 -15.41 2.46 13.57
C VAL A 25 -15.85 1.40 14.58
N ARG A 26 -16.92 1.64 15.31
CA ARG A 26 -17.36 0.73 16.40
C ARG A 26 -18.86 0.39 16.29
N PRO A 27 -19.31 -0.28 15.21
CA PRO A 27 -20.68 -0.75 15.13
C PRO A 27 -20.94 -1.77 16.25
N ALA A 28 -22.02 -1.57 16.99
CA ALA A 28 -22.37 -2.39 18.16
C ALA A 28 -21.21 -2.63 19.16
N GLY A 29 -20.29 -1.66 19.29
CA GLY A 29 -19.13 -1.77 20.17
C GLY A 29 -17.93 -2.55 19.60
N VAL A 30 -18.06 -3.21 18.47
CA VAL A 30 -16.98 -4.00 17.83
C VAL A 30 -16.00 -3.06 17.09
N PRO A 31 -14.70 -3.08 17.39
CA PRO A 31 -13.71 -2.25 16.69
C PRO A 31 -13.42 -2.81 15.29
N VAL A 32 -13.90 -2.13 14.26
CA VAL A 32 -13.75 -2.50 12.85
C VAL A 32 -12.84 -1.50 12.16
N GLY A 33 -11.74 -1.98 11.59
CA GLY A 33 -10.84 -1.20 10.74
C GLY A 33 -11.40 -1.10 9.33
N VAL A 34 -11.38 0.10 8.77
CA VAL A 34 -11.95 0.39 7.45
C VAL A 34 -10.85 0.85 6.50
N ALA A 35 -10.77 0.24 5.32
CA ALA A 35 -10.05 0.77 4.17
C ALA A 35 -11.01 0.85 3.00
N THR A 36 -11.20 2.04 2.43
CA THR A 36 -12.20 2.25 1.37
C THR A 36 -11.63 1.85 0.01
N CYS A 37 -12.31 0.92 -0.66
CA CYS A 37 -12.05 0.57 -2.05
C CYS A 37 -10.57 0.21 -2.30
N TRP A 38 -9.87 0.97 -3.14
CA TRP A 38 -8.48 0.72 -3.53
C TRP A 38 -7.44 1.02 -2.43
N GLU A 39 -7.84 1.62 -1.31
CA GLU A 39 -6.95 1.81 -0.16
C GLU A 39 -6.39 0.50 0.40
N VAL A 40 -7.05 -0.63 0.16
CA VAL A 40 -6.60 -1.97 0.56
C VAL A 40 -5.20 -2.33 0.02
N ILE A 41 -4.76 -1.73 -1.09
CA ILE A 41 -3.41 -1.94 -1.63
C ILE A 41 -2.33 -1.32 -0.73
N PHE A 42 -2.67 -0.27 0.02
CA PHE A 42 -1.73 0.42 0.90
C PHE A 42 -1.73 -0.22 2.28
N ASP A 43 -0.64 -0.87 2.64
CA ASP A 43 -0.40 -1.48 3.94
C ASP A 43 -0.70 -0.50 5.12
N ARG A 44 -0.33 0.76 4.97
CA ARG A 44 -0.44 1.76 6.03
C ARG A 44 -1.86 1.93 6.57
N ALA A 45 -2.88 1.89 5.72
CA ALA A 45 -4.27 2.15 6.11
C ALA A 45 -4.76 1.12 7.14
N LEU A 46 -4.72 -0.16 6.78
CA LEU A 46 -5.20 -1.24 7.66
C LEU A 46 -4.24 -1.50 8.82
N ARG A 47 -2.93 -1.35 8.63
CA ARG A 47 -1.95 -1.46 9.71
C ARG A 47 -2.22 -0.43 10.81
N GLN A 48 -2.54 0.82 10.45
CA GLN A 48 -2.89 1.84 11.44
C GLN A 48 -4.17 1.49 12.17
N SER A 49 -5.20 1.02 11.46
CA SER A 49 -6.46 0.57 12.07
C SER A 49 -6.23 -0.56 13.08
N VAL A 50 -5.41 -1.56 12.74
CA VAL A 50 -5.09 -2.67 13.65
C VAL A 50 -4.28 -2.19 14.86
N ARG A 51 -3.35 -1.25 14.68
CA ARG A 51 -2.62 -0.63 15.80
C ARG A 51 -3.53 0.17 16.72
N ASN A 52 -4.60 0.75 16.17
CA ASN A 52 -5.64 1.46 16.91
C ASN A 52 -6.73 0.53 17.48
N GLY A 53 -6.50 -0.79 17.46
CA GLY A 53 -7.31 -1.79 18.13
C GLY A 53 -8.39 -2.44 17.28
N ALA A 54 -8.36 -2.32 15.95
CA ALA A 54 -9.30 -3.03 15.10
C ALA A 54 -9.19 -4.55 15.30
N GLN A 55 -10.32 -5.21 15.52
CA GLN A 55 -10.45 -6.65 15.73
C GLN A 55 -10.98 -7.39 14.49
N LEU A 56 -11.62 -6.64 13.59
CA LEU A 56 -12.13 -7.06 12.29
C LEU A 56 -11.72 -5.99 11.27
N LEU A 57 -11.53 -6.37 10.01
CA LEU A 57 -11.25 -5.45 8.91
C LEU A 57 -12.38 -5.47 7.89
N THR A 58 -12.65 -4.34 7.25
CA THR A 58 -13.61 -4.25 6.15
C THR A 58 -13.11 -3.34 5.04
N VAL A 59 -13.47 -3.72 3.81
CA VAL A 59 -13.17 -2.96 2.59
C VAL A 59 -14.51 -2.71 1.87
N PRO A 60 -15.22 -1.64 2.24
CA PRO A 60 -16.35 -1.19 1.44
C PRO A 60 -15.84 -0.69 0.08
N THR A 61 -16.45 -1.15 -1.01
CA THR A 61 -15.99 -0.84 -2.36
C THR A 61 -17.12 -0.69 -3.35
N ASN A 62 -16.87 0.08 -4.40
CA ASN A 62 -17.70 0.16 -5.58
C ASN A 62 -16.83 -0.11 -6.82
N ASN A 63 -17.00 -1.26 -7.41
CA ASN A 63 -16.21 -1.73 -8.55
C ASN A 63 -16.98 -1.61 -9.88
N ALA A 64 -17.94 -0.65 -9.99
CA ALA A 64 -18.77 -0.48 -11.17
C ALA A 64 -18.00 -0.29 -12.48
N THR A 65 -16.80 0.28 -12.40
CA THR A 65 -15.90 0.53 -13.54
C THR A 65 -14.81 -0.53 -13.71
N PHE A 66 -14.78 -1.53 -12.83
CA PHE A 66 -13.79 -2.60 -12.87
C PHE A 66 -14.30 -3.79 -13.65
N ASP A 67 -13.41 -4.43 -14.39
CA ASP A 67 -13.65 -5.76 -14.91
C ASP A 67 -13.44 -6.84 -13.82
N GLN A 68 -13.69 -8.09 -14.19
CA GLN A 68 -13.51 -9.20 -13.27
C GLN A 68 -12.05 -9.34 -12.80
N ALA A 69 -11.09 -9.13 -13.69
CA ALA A 69 -9.66 -9.26 -13.36
C ALA A 69 -9.22 -8.23 -12.31
N MET A 70 -9.66 -6.99 -12.44
CA MET A 70 -9.35 -5.94 -11.42
C MET A 70 -10.06 -6.23 -10.10
N SER A 71 -11.29 -6.74 -10.13
CA SER A 71 -12.01 -7.12 -8.90
C SER A 71 -11.32 -8.29 -8.17
N GLU A 72 -10.83 -9.29 -8.91
CA GLU A 72 -10.03 -10.40 -8.36
C GLU A 72 -8.69 -9.91 -7.80
N GLN A 73 -8.05 -8.97 -8.48
CA GLN A 73 -6.81 -8.37 -7.99
C GLN A 73 -7.01 -7.61 -6.68
N GLN A 74 -8.09 -6.83 -6.56
CA GLN A 74 -8.45 -6.16 -5.31
C GLN A 74 -8.70 -7.19 -4.19
N LEU A 75 -9.39 -8.28 -4.50
CA LEU A 75 -9.63 -9.39 -3.56
C LEU A 75 -8.32 -10.06 -3.12
N ALA A 76 -7.36 -10.22 -4.03
CA ALA A 76 -6.04 -10.76 -3.70
C ALA A 76 -5.29 -9.86 -2.70
N PHE A 77 -5.36 -8.53 -2.85
CA PHE A 77 -4.83 -7.61 -1.84
C PHE A 77 -5.56 -7.74 -0.51
N ALA A 78 -6.87 -7.89 -0.51
CA ALA A 78 -7.63 -8.10 0.73
C ALA A 78 -7.20 -9.37 1.46
N LYS A 79 -6.96 -10.48 0.73
CA LYS A 79 -6.39 -11.72 1.30
C LYS A 79 -5.01 -11.48 1.92
N LEU A 80 -4.13 -10.76 1.21
CA LEU A 80 -2.82 -10.40 1.73
C LEU A 80 -2.94 -9.62 3.06
N ARG A 81 -3.84 -8.65 3.14
CA ARG A 81 -4.07 -7.86 4.37
C ARG A 81 -4.64 -8.70 5.51
N ALA A 82 -5.53 -9.65 5.22
CA ALA A 82 -6.05 -10.58 6.22
C ALA A 82 -4.92 -11.40 6.87
N VAL A 83 -4.01 -11.94 6.07
CA VAL A 83 -2.82 -12.69 6.52
C VAL A 83 -1.84 -11.78 7.27
N GLU A 84 -1.50 -10.64 6.67
CA GLU A 84 -0.53 -9.69 7.23
C GLU A 84 -0.90 -9.24 8.64
N HIS A 85 -2.19 -8.97 8.84
CA HIS A 85 -2.67 -8.46 10.12
C HIS A 85 -3.29 -9.53 11.03
N GLY A 86 -3.43 -10.78 10.55
CA GLY A 86 -4.04 -11.88 11.29
C GLY A 86 -5.49 -11.60 11.68
N ARG A 87 -6.25 -10.96 10.79
CA ARG A 87 -7.65 -10.54 11.00
C ARG A 87 -8.56 -11.17 9.96
N TYR A 88 -9.82 -11.44 10.37
CA TYR A 88 -10.88 -11.60 9.38
C TYR A 88 -11.05 -10.30 8.62
N LEU A 89 -11.30 -10.39 7.32
CA LEU A 89 -11.50 -9.24 6.46
C LEU A 89 -12.73 -9.45 5.58
N ILE A 90 -13.62 -8.46 5.58
CA ILE A 90 -14.84 -8.47 4.79
C ILE A 90 -14.71 -7.47 3.65
N VAL A 91 -14.75 -7.94 2.42
CA VAL A 91 -14.94 -7.10 1.24
C VAL A 91 -16.42 -6.94 1.02
N ALA A 92 -16.95 -5.72 1.10
CA ALA A 92 -18.36 -5.40 0.91
C ALA A 92 -18.50 -4.51 -0.31
N GLY A 93 -18.79 -5.14 -1.46
CA GLY A 93 -18.95 -4.45 -2.73
C GLY A 93 -20.42 -4.11 -3.02
N THR A 94 -20.70 -2.86 -3.39
CA THR A 94 -21.99 -2.52 -4.02
C THR A 94 -22.06 -3.09 -5.42
N THR A 95 -20.91 -3.32 -6.04
CA THR A 95 -20.70 -3.96 -7.33
C THR A 95 -19.38 -4.73 -7.30
N GLY A 96 -19.20 -5.68 -8.21
CA GLY A 96 -17.99 -6.50 -8.29
C GLY A 96 -18.12 -7.80 -7.50
N ILE A 97 -17.19 -8.06 -6.57
CA ILE A 97 -17.13 -9.27 -5.75
C ILE A 97 -17.14 -8.88 -4.27
N SER A 98 -18.07 -9.47 -3.49
CA SER A 98 -17.99 -9.43 -2.03
C SER A 98 -17.41 -10.75 -1.51
N ALA A 99 -16.66 -10.70 -0.42
CA ALA A 99 -16.06 -11.89 0.16
C ALA A 99 -15.79 -11.74 1.67
N ALA A 100 -15.86 -12.86 2.38
CA ALA A 100 -15.38 -13.01 3.74
C ALA A 100 -14.08 -13.82 3.72
N ILE A 101 -13.03 -13.28 4.32
CA ILE A 101 -11.66 -13.82 4.26
C ILE A 101 -11.19 -14.11 5.67
N ALA A 102 -10.69 -15.33 5.87
CA ALA A 102 -10.11 -15.76 7.13
C ALA A 102 -8.68 -15.18 7.32
N PRO A 103 -8.14 -15.16 8.56
CA PRO A 103 -6.80 -14.67 8.86
C PRO A 103 -5.64 -15.42 8.16
N ASP A 104 -5.90 -16.58 7.60
CA ASP A 104 -4.97 -17.36 6.77
C ASP A 104 -5.06 -17.04 5.27
N GLY A 105 -5.93 -16.10 4.88
CA GLY A 105 -6.15 -15.69 3.50
C GLY A 105 -7.17 -16.53 2.74
N ARG A 106 -7.73 -17.59 3.37
CA ARG A 106 -8.76 -18.43 2.76
C ARG A 106 -10.08 -17.69 2.63
N GLU A 107 -10.72 -17.78 1.48
CA GLU A 107 -12.10 -17.33 1.31
C GLU A 107 -13.05 -18.27 2.06
N MET A 108 -13.80 -17.73 2.98
CA MET A 108 -14.86 -18.44 3.70
C MET A 108 -16.15 -18.46 2.89
N ALA A 109 -16.44 -17.33 2.25
CA ALA A 109 -17.58 -17.16 1.35
C ALA A 109 -17.27 -16.04 0.34
N ARG A 110 -17.85 -16.12 -0.85
CA ARG A 110 -17.78 -15.06 -1.87
C ARG A 110 -19.01 -15.02 -2.73
N THR A 111 -19.30 -13.86 -3.31
CA THR A 111 -20.35 -13.72 -4.35
C THR A 111 -19.76 -13.94 -5.74
N ALA A 112 -20.60 -14.27 -6.70
CA ALA A 112 -20.21 -14.17 -8.10
C ALA A 112 -19.99 -12.70 -8.51
N PHE A 113 -19.20 -12.50 -9.56
CA PHE A 113 -18.93 -11.17 -10.10
C PHE A 113 -20.21 -10.53 -10.63
N PHE A 114 -20.49 -9.29 -10.21
CA PHE A 114 -21.68 -8.50 -10.60
C PHE A 114 -23.02 -9.23 -10.39
N SER A 115 -23.10 -10.13 -9.43
CA SER A 115 -24.33 -10.84 -9.09
C SER A 115 -24.92 -10.32 -7.79
N PRO A 116 -26.21 -9.95 -7.73
CA PRO A 116 -26.86 -9.59 -6.48
C PRO A 116 -26.85 -10.77 -5.51
N ALA A 117 -26.26 -10.57 -4.33
CA ALA A 117 -26.17 -11.58 -3.30
C ALA A 117 -25.90 -10.95 -1.92
N TYR A 118 -26.08 -11.75 -0.88
CA TYR A 118 -25.63 -11.41 0.47
C TYR A 118 -24.77 -12.55 1.02
N LEU A 119 -23.91 -12.23 1.97
CA LEU A 119 -23.11 -13.19 2.68
C LEU A 119 -23.43 -13.09 4.17
N ASP A 120 -23.77 -14.22 4.79
CA ASP A 120 -23.93 -14.37 6.23
C ASP A 120 -22.84 -15.30 6.73
N VAL A 121 -21.92 -14.79 7.58
CA VAL A 121 -20.75 -15.51 8.02
C VAL A 121 -20.42 -15.17 9.48
N GLU A 122 -20.09 -16.18 10.25
CA GLU A 122 -19.53 -15.98 11.57
C GLU A 122 -18.02 -15.73 11.48
N VAL A 123 -17.54 -14.68 12.14
CA VAL A 123 -16.12 -14.33 12.19
C VAL A 123 -15.64 -14.12 13.62
N GLY A 124 -14.46 -14.62 13.92
CA GLY A 124 -13.84 -14.44 15.22
C GLY A 124 -13.17 -13.07 15.35
N LEU A 125 -13.42 -12.34 16.43
CA LEU A 125 -12.71 -11.11 16.74
C LEU A 125 -11.30 -11.41 17.28
N ARG A 126 -10.28 -10.75 16.74
CA ARG A 126 -8.87 -11.01 17.11
C ARG A 126 -8.18 -9.72 17.51
N SER A 127 -7.42 -9.74 18.61
CA SER A 127 -6.69 -8.57 19.13
C SER A 127 -5.17 -8.69 19.03
N ALA A 128 -4.62 -9.92 18.95
CA ALA A 128 -3.17 -10.12 18.86
C ALA A 128 -2.58 -9.48 17.60
N GLN A 129 -1.44 -8.81 17.71
CA GLN A 129 -0.74 -8.20 16.58
C GLN A 129 0.29 -9.18 16.01
N THR A 130 0.29 -9.32 14.69
CA THR A 130 1.28 -10.09 13.95
C THR A 130 2.63 -9.39 13.89
N PRO A 131 3.73 -10.12 13.61
CA PRO A 131 5.02 -9.51 13.27
C PRO A 131 4.90 -8.53 12.09
N GLY A 132 4.11 -8.83 11.05
CA GLY A 132 3.83 -7.94 9.93
C GLY A 132 3.28 -6.58 10.38
N THR A 133 2.25 -6.59 11.24
CA THR A 133 1.70 -5.35 11.80
C THR A 133 2.74 -4.54 12.58
N ARG A 134 3.62 -5.21 13.33
CA ARG A 134 4.60 -4.54 14.21
C ARG A 134 5.81 -4.03 13.45
N TRP A 135 6.38 -4.83 12.57
CA TRP A 135 7.72 -4.63 12.03
C TRP A 135 7.77 -4.18 10.56
N ALA A 136 6.67 -4.30 9.79
CA ALA A 136 6.68 -3.93 8.37
C ALA A 136 7.17 -2.49 8.14
N GLY A 137 6.71 -1.51 8.93
CA GLY A 137 7.14 -0.13 8.81
C GLY A 137 8.63 0.08 9.09
N PRO A 138 9.16 -0.31 10.26
CA PRO A 138 10.60 -0.24 10.55
C PRO A 138 11.46 -0.96 9.52
N LEU A 139 11.07 -2.16 9.09
CA LEU A 139 11.79 -2.94 8.08
C LEU A 139 11.82 -2.22 6.73
N GLN A 140 10.70 -1.64 6.31
CA GLN A 140 10.64 -0.86 5.08
C GLN A 140 11.64 0.31 5.09
N TRP A 141 11.67 1.09 6.18
CA TRP A 141 12.60 2.22 6.30
C TRP A 141 14.06 1.77 6.38
N PHE A 142 14.33 0.64 7.03
CA PHE A 142 15.66 0.03 7.02
C PHE A 142 16.11 -0.33 5.60
N LEU A 143 15.26 -1.00 4.83
CA LEU A 143 15.57 -1.36 3.44
C LEU A 143 15.78 -0.13 2.55
N VAL A 144 14.97 0.92 2.73
CA VAL A 144 15.16 2.20 2.03
C VAL A 144 16.51 2.82 2.38
N ALA A 145 16.88 2.84 3.66
CA ALA A 145 18.16 3.38 4.09
C ALA A 145 19.35 2.59 3.48
N VAL A 146 19.27 1.27 3.46
CA VAL A 146 20.27 0.41 2.80
C VAL A 146 20.38 0.71 1.31
N ALA A 147 19.23 0.83 0.61
CA ALA A 147 19.22 1.16 -0.82
C ALA A 147 19.85 2.53 -1.09
N VAL A 148 19.50 3.55 -0.31
CA VAL A 148 20.08 4.90 -0.44
C VAL A 148 21.60 4.87 -0.17
N ALA A 149 22.04 4.16 0.86
CA ALA A 149 23.48 4.01 1.16
C ALA A 149 24.24 3.30 0.02
N ALA A 150 23.67 2.25 -0.55
CA ALA A 150 24.25 1.53 -1.69
C ALA A 150 24.38 2.42 -2.93
N ILE A 151 23.33 3.20 -3.25
CA ILE A 151 23.36 4.16 -4.36
C ILE A 151 24.43 5.24 -4.10
N GLY A 152 24.50 5.79 -2.89
CA GLY A 152 25.50 6.78 -2.50
C GLY A 152 26.92 6.24 -2.66
N ALA A 153 27.18 5.02 -2.19
CA ALA A 153 28.48 4.36 -2.34
C ALA A 153 28.85 4.16 -3.84
N ALA A 154 27.89 3.72 -4.67
CA ALA A 154 28.12 3.54 -6.09
C ALA A 154 28.45 4.87 -6.81
N ILE A 155 27.78 5.97 -6.46
CA ILE A 155 28.06 7.29 -7.02
C ILE A 155 29.48 7.76 -6.62
N LEU A 156 29.86 7.59 -5.36
CA LEU A 156 31.20 7.97 -4.89
C LEU A 156 32.31 7.17 -5.57
N GLN A 157 32.13 5.85 -5.73
CA GLN A 157 33.08 4.99 -6.44
C GLN A 157 33.23 5.39 -7.92
N ASN A 158 32.12 5.64 -8.62
CA ASN A 158 32.15 6.06 -10.02
C ASN A 158 32.72 7.47 -10.19
N GLY A 159 32.46 8.39 -9.27
CA GLY A 159 33.04 9.74 -9.28
C GLY A 159 34.57 9.70 -9.11
N GLY A 160 35.09 8.81 -8.26
CA GLY A 160 36.53 8.57 -8.09
C GLY A 160 37.18 8.06 -9.39
N PHE A 161 36.55 7.10 -10.05
CA PHE A 161 37.05 6.52 -11.30
C PHE A 161 37.10 7.53 -12.46
N MET A 162 36.08 8.38 -12.59
CA MET A 162 36.05 9.46 -13.61
C MET A 162 37.13 10.53 -13.35
N ARG A 163 37.36 10.87 -12.09
CA ARG A 163 38.41 11.83 -11.71
C ARG A 163 39.83 11.27 -12.01
N GLN A 164 40.04 9.99 -11.77
CA GLN A 164 41.30 9.31 -12.06
C GLN A 164 41.57 9.19 -13.58
N ARG A 165 40.54 8.89 -14.39
CA ARG A 165 40.64 8.90 -15.86
C ARG A 165 40.96 10.29 -16.41
N ARG A 166 40.33 11.35 -15.84
CA ARG A 166 40.59 12.73 -16.26
C ARG A 166 42.01 13.18 -15.91
N ASN A 167 42.50 12.77 -14.77
CA ASN A 167 43.91 13.08 -14.39
C ASN A 167 44.95 12.33 -15.24
N ARG A 168 44.68 11.06 -15.61
CA ARG A 168 45.53 10.33 -16.55
C ARG A 168 45.58 10.98 -17.94
N ARG A 169 44.45 11.39 -18.48
CA ARG A 169 44.38 12.09 -19.80
C ARG A 169 45.12 13.43 -19.78
N ARG A 170 45.13 14.17 -18.66
CA ARG A 170 45.87 15.39 -18.52
C ARG A 170 47.42 15.17 -18.40
N ALA A 171 47.81 14.05 -17.85
CA ALA A 171 49.22 13.66 -17.76
C ALA A 171 49.81 13.15 -19.10
N GLU A 172 48.94 12.59 -19.97
CA GLU A 172 49.32 12.05 -21.28
C GLU A 172 49.35 13.11 -22.41
N CYS A 173 48.89 14.35 -22.14
CA CYS A 173 48.98 15.45 -23.09
C CYS A 173 49.87 16.56 -22.52
N PRO A 174 51.19 16.44 -22.56
CA PRO A 174 52.07 17.55 -22.24
C PRO A 174 51.87 18.60 -23.34
N ASP A 175 51.71 19.85 -22.87
CA ASP A 175 51.60 21.07 -23.64
C ASP A 175 52.61 21.09 -24.80
N ARG A 176 52.16 20.92 -26.02
CA ARG A 176 52.99 21.19 -27.20
C ARG A 176 53.10 22.69 -27.29
N GLY A 177 54.14 23.23 -26.63
CA GLY A 177 54.52 24.60 -26.78
C GLY A 177 54.62 24.96 -28.26
N VAL A 178 53.81 25.89 -28.66
CA VAL A 178 53.92 26.57 -29.96
C VAL A 178 55.13 27.47 -29.87
N ALA A 179 56.16 27.09 -30.63
CA ALA A 179 57.25 28.02 -30.97
C ALA A 179 56.87 28.79 -32.21
#